data_b4ae5433b729db30b54654b55e2721cc
#
_entry.id   b4ae5433b729db30b54654b55e2721cc
#
_cell.length_a   1.000
_cell.length_b   1.000
_cell.length_c   1.000
_cell.angle_alpha   90.00
_cell.angle_beta   90.00
_cell.angle_gamma   90.00
#
_symmetry.space_group_name_H-M   'P 1'
#
loop_
_entity.id
_entity.type
_entity.pdbx_description
1 polymer ?
#
loop_
_entity_poly.entity_id
_entity_poly.type
_entity_poly.pdbx_seq_one_letter_code
_entity_poly.pdbx_strand_id
1 'polypeptide(L)'
;MRIGVVVQRYGPEVVGGAELHARWIAQRLAEKHQVEVLTTCAVDYLTWENRYDEGLTSVAGVPVRRFRTARLRTAEGFDPLSFKVHFAEHSDAEERRWMEEHGPVTPGLLKHLRKLP
;
A
#
# COMPACT_ATOMS: atom_id res chain seq x y z
N MET A 1 9.57 -2.99 21.19
CA MET A 1 9.51 -1.90 20.20
C MET A 1 8.17 -1.95 19.49
N ARG A 2 7.64 -0.83 19.11
CA ARG A 2 6.43 -0.74 18.29
C ARG A 2 6.87 -0.47 16.84
N ILE A 3 6.40 -1.31 15.91
CA ILE A 3 6.81 -1.27 14.51
C ILE A 3 5.57 -1.21 13.62
N GLY A 4 5.50 -0.19 12.76
CA GLY A 4 4.51 -0.12 11.70
C GLY A 4 5.13 -0.57 10.38
N VAL A 5 4.52 -1.53 9.72
CA VAL A 5 4.92 -1.98 8.38
C VAL A 5 3.92 -1.43 7.38
N VAL A 6 4.36 -0.51 6.54
CA VAL A 6 3.51 0.11 5.51
C VAL A 6 3.77 -0.57 4.17
N VAL A 7 2.72 -1.12 3.60
CA VAL A 7 2.79 -1.82 2.31
C VAL A 7 1.49 -1.62 1.54
N GLN A 8 1.58 -1.60 0.22
CA GLN A 8 0.42 -1.29 -0.64
C GLN A 8 -0.68 -2.35 -0.56
N ARG A 9 -0.32 -3.62 -0.45
CA ARG A 9 -1.25 -4.75 -0.37
C ARG A 9 -0.72 -5.77 0.63
N TYR A 10 -1.61 -6.42 1.34
CA TYR A 10 -1.23 -7.41 2.34
C TYR A 10 -2.35 -8.42 2.57
N GLY A 11 -2.04 -9.70 2.51
CA GLY A 11 -3.02 -10.76 2.80
C GLY A 11 -2.69 -12.06 2.10
N PRO A 12 -3.37 -13.17 2.48
CA PRO A 12 -3.11 -14.49 1.91
C PRO A 12 -3.38 -14.57 0.40
N GLU A 13 -4.32 -13.79 -0.09
CA GLU A 13 -4.71 -13.75 -1.50
C GLU A 13 -3.86 -12.80 -2.34
N VAL A 14 -2.99 -12.02 -1.70
CA VAL A 14 -2.13 -11.06 -2.39
C VAL A 14 -0.92 -11.76 -2.97
N VAL A 15 -0.73 -11.61 -4.29
CA VAL A 15 0.41 -12.16 -5.01
C VAL A 15 1.39 -11.04 -5.35
N GLY A 16 2.66 -11.24 -5.05
CA GLY A 16 3.72 -10.28 -5.32
C GLY A 16 4.93 -10.51 -4.41
N GLY A 17 6.13 -10.29 -4.95
CA GLY A 17 7.37 -10.53 -4.21
C GLY A 17 7.55 -9.58 -3.03
N ALA A 18 7.29 -8.29 -3.22
CA ALA A 18 7.41 -7.28 -2.17
C ALA A 18 6.41 -7.51 -1.04
N GLU A 19 5.19 -7.88 -1.38
CA GLU A 19 4.12 -8.15 -0.43
C GLU A 19 4.37 -9.43 0.37
N LEU A 20 4.87 -10.48 -0.28
CA LEU A 20 5.27 -11.71 0.39
C LEU A 20 6.44 -11.46 1.35
N HIS A 21 7.42 -10.69 0.92
CA HIS A 21 8.56 -10.29 1.73
C HIS A 21 8.10 -9.50 2.98
N ALA A 22 7.20 -8.55 2.80
CA ALA A 22 6.61 -7.79 3.90
C ALA A 22 5.88 -8.68 4.91
N ARG A 23 5.16 -9.71 4.43
CA ARG A 23 4.49 -10.68 5.31
C ARG A 23 5.50 -11.48 6.14
N TRP A 24 6.53 -12.00 5.53
CA TRP A 24 7.57 -12.75 6.25
C TRP A 24 8.25 -11.88 7.31
N ILE A 25 8.62 -10.65 6.97
CA ILE A 25 9.24 -9.72 7.91
C ILE A 25 8.28 -9.38 9.05
N ALA A 26 7.04 -9.03 8.75
CA ALA A 26 6.05 -8.68 9.77
C ALA A 26 5.80 -9.83 10.75
N GLN A 27 5.65 -11.05 10.23
CA GLN A 27 5.45 -12.25 11.07
C GLN A 27 6.66 -12.52 11.97
N ARG A 28 7.86 -12.39 11.46
CA ARG A 28 9.10 -12.57 12.24
C ARG A 28 9.27 -11.50 13.30
N LEU A 29 9.03 -10.25 12.95
CA LEU A 29 9.14 -9.16 13.92
C LEU A 29 8.08 -9.27 15.02
N ALA A 30 6.89 -9.77 14.70
CA ALA A 30 5.81 -9.95 15.65
C ALA A 30 6.12 -10.98 16.74
N GLU A 31 7.09 -11.85 16.54
CA GLU A 31 7.54 -12.78 17.56
C GLU A 31 8.18 -12.08 18.78
N LYS A 32 8.74 -10.89 18.59
CA LYS A 32 9.49 -10.17 19.62
C LYS A 32 9.07 -8.71 19.83
N HIS A 33 8.24 -8.20 18.93
CA HIS A 33 7.86 -6.79 18.94
C HIS A 33 6.35 -6.62 18.73
N GLN A 34 5.84 -5.45 19.08
CA GLN A 34 4.47 -5.06 18.72
C GLN A 34 4.46 -4.58 17.27
N VAL A 35 3.90 -5.39 16.38
CA VAL A 35 3.84 -5.08 14.95
C VAL A 35 2.40 -4.80 14.53
N GLU A 36 2.20 -3.76 13.75
CA GLU A 36 0.94 -3.51 13.05
C GLU A 36 1.24 -3.24 11.58
N VAL A 37 0.55 -3.92 10.69
CA VAL A 37 0.63 -3.67 9.25
C VAL A 37 -0.41 -2.62 8.87
N LEU A 38 0.02 -1.62 8.12
CA LEU A 38 -0.82 -0.54 7.61
C LEU A 38 -0.86 -0.66 6.09
N THR A 39 -2.04 -0.93 5.54
CA THR A 39 -2.17 -1.27 4.12
C THR A 39 -3.51 -0.82 3.54
N THR A 40 -3.73 -1.13 2.29
CA THR A 40 -5.01 -0.84 1.61
C THR A 40 -5.99 -2.01 1.71
N CYS A 41 -7.21 -1.78 1.26
CA CYS A 41 -8.23 -2.81 1.08
C CYS A 41 -8.10 -3.55 -0.25
N ALA A 42 -7.10 -3.23 -1.07
CA ALA A 42 -6.91 -3.83 -2.39
C ALA A 42 -6.18 -5.17 -2.31
N VAL A 43 -6.59 -6.09 -3.19
CA VAL A 43 -5.88 -7.36 -3.46
C VAL A 43 -5.06 -7.23 -4.74
N ASP A 44 -5.53 -6.46 -5.69
CA ASP A 44 -5.06 -6.37 -7.05
C ASP A 44 -4.49 -4.97 -7.33
N TYR A 45 -3.25 -4.91 -7.83
CA TYR A 45 -2.59 -3.65 -8.18
C TYR A 45 -3.02 -3.10 -9.55
N LEU A 46 -3.68 -3.93 -10.37
CA LEU A 46 -4.14 -3.49 -11.69
C LEU A 46 -5.31 -2.52 -11.59
N THR A 47 -6.15 -2.70 -10.59
CA THR A 47 -7.35 -1.88 -10.41
C THR A 47 -7.37 -1.05 -9.14
N TRP A 48 -6.72 -1.50 -8.08
CA TRP A 48 -6.84 -0.98 -6.70
C TRP A 48 -8.27 -1.06 -6.15
N GLU A 49 -9.05 -2.02 -6.61
CA GLU A 49 -10.40 -2.25 -6.11
C GLU A 49 -10.38 -2.63 -4.63
N ASN A 50 -11.27 -2.03 -3.85
CA ASN A 50 -11.41 -2.34 -2.43
C ASN A 50 -12.14 -3.68 -2.24
N ARG A 51 -11.38 -4.75 -2.02
CA ARG A 51 -11.90 -6.11 -1.85
C ARG A 51 -11.94 -6.57 -0.40
N TYR A 52 -11.00 -6.11 0.42
CA TYR A 52 -11.03 -6.35 1.85
C TYR A 52 -11.86 -5.29 2.55
N ASP A 53 -12.42 -5.64 3.70
CA ASP A 53 -13.11 -4.68 4.57
C ASP A 53 -12.11 -3.70 5.19
N GLU A 54 -12.53 -2.43 5.32
CA GLU A 54 -11.79 -1.42 6.04
C GLU A 54 -11.74 -1.72 7.53
N GLY A 55 -10.66 -1.34 8.18
CA GLY A 55 -10.50 -1.44 9.63
C GLY A 55 -9.43 -2.41 10.06
N LEU A 56 -9.44 -2.73 11.33
CA LEU A 56 -8.45 -3.59 11.96
C LEU A 56 -8.88 -5.06 11.87
N THR A 57 -7.99 -5.89 11.39
CA THR A 57 -8.13 -7.34 11.34
C THR A 57 -6.81 -8.01 11.75
N SER A 58 -6.71 -9.31 11.57
CA SER A 58 -5.51 -10.08 11.86
C SER A 58 -5.21 -11.06 10.73
N VAL A 59 -3.96 -11.16 10.34
CA VAL A 59 -3.46 -12.14 9.36
C VAL A 59 -2.29 -12.89 9.99
N ALA A 60 -2.42 -14.20 10.15
CA ALA A 60 -1.42 -15.05 10.82
C ALA A 60 -0.96 -14.48 12.18
N GLY A 61 -1.90 -13.98 12.97
CA GLY A 61 -1.64 -13.40 14.29
C GLY A 61 -1.08 -11.97 14.29
N VAL A 62 -0.82 -11.38 13.13
CA VAL A 62 -0.32 -10.00 13.00
C VAL A 62 -1.48 -9.04 12.80
N PRO A 63 -1.62 -7.98 13.62
CA PRO A 63 -2.64 -6.95 13.39
C PRO A 63 -2.43 -6.24 12.06
N VAL A 64 -3.50 -6.13 11.28
CA VAL A 64 -3.51 -5.48 9.97
C VAL A 64 -4.62 -4.44 9.93
N ARG A 65 -4.25 -3.20 9.72
CA ARG A 65 -5.19 -2.10 9.56
C ARG A 65 -5.28 -1.72 8.10
N ARG A 66 -6.51 -1.79 7.57
CA ARG A 66 -6.78 -1.56 6.15
C ARG A 66 -7.52 -0.25 5.93
N PHE A 67 -7.08 0.46 4.91
CA PHE A 67 -7.65 1.74 4.49
C PHE A 67 -8.15 1.63 3.06
N ARG A 68 -9.32 2.19 2.79
CA ARG A 68 -9.89 2.18 1.44
C ARG A 68 -9.05 3.03 0.49
N THR A 69 -8.88 2.53 -0.72
CA THR A 69 -8.41 3.37 -1.82
C THR A 69 -9.53 4.32 -2.24
N ALA A 70 -9.16 5.57 -2.59
CA ALA A 70 -10.14 6.60 -2.93
C ALA A 70 -10.77 6.39 -4.31
N ARG A 71 -10.05 5.68 -5.19
CA ARG A 71 -10.49 5.46 -6.58
C ARG A 71 -9.76 4.26 -7.19
N LEU A 72 -10.29 3.77 -8.30
CA LEU A 72 -9.64 2.77 -9.12
C LEU A 72 -8.43 3.38 -9.85
N ARG A 73 -7.53 2.52 -10.27
CA ARG A 73 -6.40 2.92 -11.11
C ARG A 73 -6.90 3.45 -12.46
N THR A 74 -6.39 4.60 -12.87
CA THR A 74 -6.76 5.23 -14.15
C THR A 74 -5.72 5.03 -15.25
N ALA A 75 -4.48 4.69 -14.88
CA ALA A 75 -3.40 4.44 -15.83
C ALA A 75 -3.22 2.95 -16.09
N GLU A 76 -2.83 2.61 -17.32
CA GLU A 76 -2.55 1.23 -17.74
C GLU A 76 -1.08 1.09 -18.09
N GLY A 77 -0.45 0.03 -17.55
CA GLY A 77 0.91 -0.35 -17.90
C GLY A 77 1.95 0.75 -17.68
N PHE A 78 2.98 0.72 -18.50
CA PHE A 78 4.04 1.72 -18.52
C PHE A 78 3.73 2.74 -19.63
N ASP A 79 2.99 3.77 -19.29
CA ASP A 79 2.50 4.81 -20.20
C ASP A 79 3.57 5.89 -20.48
N PRO A 80 3.31 6.87 -21.39
CA PRO A 80 4.26 7.94 -21.70
C PRO A 80 4.65 8.78 -20.48
N LEU A 81 3.72 9.00 -19.54
CA LEU A 81 4.00 9.74 -18.30
C LEU A 81 4.95 8.94 -17.40
N SER A 82 4.77 7.62 -17.31
CA SER A 82 5.70 6.73 -16.60
C SER A 82 7.11 6.82 -17.15
N PHE A 83 7.26 6.79 -18.49
CA PHE A 83 8.55 6.95 -19.13
C PHE A 83 9.19 8.29 -18.78
N LYS A 84 8.42 9.36 -18.86
CA LYS A 84 8.90 10.72 -18.56
C LYS A 84 9.37 10.84 -17.11
N VAL A 85 8.58 10.36 -16.15
CA VAL A 85 8.89 10.44 -14.72
C VAL A 85 10.13 9.63 -14.36
N HIS A 86 10.36 8.48 -14.99
CA HIS A 86 11.48 7.60 -14.65
C HIS A 86 12.77 7.94 -15.41
N PHE A 87 12.70 8.47 -16.63
CA PHE A 87 13.86 8.56 -17.51
C PHE A 87 14.11 9.94 -18.12
N ALA A 88 13.26 10.93 -17.87
CA ALA A 88 13.39 12.26 -18.47
C ALA A 88 13.17 13.38 -17.43
N GLU A 89 13.47 14.61 -17.84
CA GLU A 89 13.14 15.77 -17.01
C GLU A 89 11.61 15.90 -16.90
N HIS A 90 11.15 16.14 -15.67
CA HIS A 90 9.74 16.30 -15.37
C HIS A 90 9.55 17.23 -14.18
N SER A 91 8.34 17.80 -14.08
CA SER A 91 7.96 18.66 -12.95
C SER A 91 7.43 17.84 -11.77
N ASP A 92 7.39 18.45 -10.59
CA ASP A 92 6.76 17.86 -9.41
C ASP A 92 5.27 17.59 -9.64
N ALA A 93 4.60 18.45 -10.41
CA ALA A 93 3.20 18.26 -10.77
C ALA A 93 2.98 17.02 -11.65
N GLU A 94 3.89 16.77 -12.59
CA GLU A 94 3.86 15.56 -13.43
C GLU A 94 4.12 14.29 -12.62
N GLU A 95 5.06 14.34 -11.69
CA GLU A 95 5.34 13.23 -10.78
C GLU A 95 4.15 12.91 -9.88
N ARG A 96 3.51 13.94 -9.32
CA ARG A 96 2.31 13.79 -8.51
C ARG A 96 1.15 13.19 -9.32
N ARG A 97 0.95 13.67 -10.54
CA ARG A 97 -0.07 13.14 -11.45
C ARG A 97 0.18 11.66 -11.74
N TRP A 98 1.42 11.27 -11.99
CA TRP A 98 1.80 9.88 -12.19
C TRP A 98 1.45 9.01 -10.97
N MET A 99 1.81 9.47 -9.78
CA MET A 99 1.49 8.77 -8.53
C MET A 99 -0.02 8.60 -8.34
N GLU A 100 -0.80 9.64 -8.64
CA GLU A 100 -2.26 9.62 -8.50
C GLU A 100 -2.94 8.71 -9.52
N GLU A 101 -2.47 8.69 -10.75
CA GLU A 101 -3.03 7.85 -11.83
C GLU A 101 -2.69 6.37 -11.65
N HIS A 102 -1.49 6.06 -11.20
CA HIS A 102 -1.05 4.68 -10.96
C HIS A 102 -1.49 4.16 -9.59
N GLY A 103 -1.62 5.03 -8.61
CA GLY A 103 -2.08 4.69 -7.26
C GLY A 103 -1.12 3.82 -6.46
N PRO A 104 -1.60 3.30 -5.33
CA PRO A 104 -2.92 3.53 -4.77
C PRO A 104 -3.05 4.92 -4.14
N VAL A 105 -4.22 5.50 -4.20
CA VAL A 105 -4.52 6.77 -3.52
C VAL A 105 -5.31 6.46 -2.24
N THR A 106 -4.67 6.66 -1.10
CA THR A 106 -5.17 6.19 0.19
C THR A 106 -5.12 7.30 1.24
N PRO A 107 -6.04 8.29 1.17
CA PRO A 107 -6.02 9.45 2.08
C PRO A 107 -6.15 9.06 3.56
N GLY A 108 -6.93 8.03 3.87
CA GLY A 108 -7.11 7.53 5.22
C GLY A 108 -5.82 7.02 5.84
N LEU A 109 -5.00 6.32 5.08
CA LEU A 109 -3.68 5.86 5.52
C LEU A 109 -2.76 7.04 5.83
N LEU A 110 -2.68 8.01 4.94
CA LEU A 110 -1.85 9.20 5.15
C LEU A 110 -2.30 9.99 6.38
N LYS A 111 -3.60 10.14 6.57
CA LYS A 111 -4.16 10.80 7.76
C LYS A 111 -3.82 10.04 9.05
N HIS A 112 -3.88 8.73 9.01
CA HIS A 112 -3.51 7.87 10.13
C HIS A 112 -2.03 8.02 10.48
N LEU A 113 -1.15 7.95 9.49
CA LEU A 113 0.31 8.09 9.68
C LEU A 113 0.69 9.43 10.33
N ARG A 114 0.00 10.52 9.94
CA ARG A 114 0.25 11.85 10.52
C ARG A 114 -0.12 11.96 12.01
N LYS A 115 -0.94 11.06 12.51
CA LYS A 115 -1.37 11.03 13.93
C LYS A 115 -0.49 10.15 14.81
N LEU A 116 0.39 9.36 14.21
CA LEU A 116 1.30 8.52 14.97
C LEU A 116 2.38 9.38 15.66
N PRO A 117 2.76 9.02 16.91
CA PRO A 117 3.83 9.71 17.63
C PRO A 117 5.20 9.52 16.98
#